data_6067574488eecf91fbf1096c8edd7ff7
#
_entry.id   6067574488eecf91fbf1096c8edd7ff7
#
_cell.length_a   1.000
_cell.length_b   1.000
_cell.length_c   1.000
_cell.angle_alpha   90.00
_cell.angle_beta   90.00
_cell.angle_gamma   90.00
#
_symmetry.space_group_name_H-M   'P 1'
#
loop_
_entity.id
_entity.type
_entity.pdbx_description
1 polymer ?
#
loop_
_entity_poly.entity_id
_entity_poly.type
_entity_poly.pdbx_seq_one_letter_code
_entity_poly.pdbx_strand_id
1 'polypeptide(L)'
;TPTSVKYYNAGRLIKSAANDSTGNVSITYSYNDKGQLVSILSLTMKNGQVSEEVQTNRLYDPQGHCIFEVQTNPKTKTDIYRRTRRIGADGSIESDSLKYMDGRSIISTYNKQGLLTEAKEYNKNGELQAYTANKYDEKGRLTASQHQNLLMANPADQVISQKDTYEYDKYGYLTQIAYQRILGNNQKTSGYLTCMYDKYGNPIDGNSYYEYDNTGQWVCRINRGNPQEVERVQYIYK
;
A
#
# COMPACT_ATOMS: atom_id res chain seq x y z
N THR A 1 -19.08 3.82 -22.35
CA THR A 1 -17.62 3.60 -22.25
C THR A 1 -17.06 4.66 -21.31
N PRO A 2 -16.29 4.31 -20.28
CA PRO A 2 -15.65 5.29 -19.41
C PRO A 2 -14.69 6.13 -20.23
N THR A 3 -14.81 7.46 -20.11
CA THR A 3 -13.92 8.42 -20.78
C THR A 3 -13.12 9.16 -19.73
N SER A 4 -11.82 9.32 -19.96
CA SER A 4 -10.98 10.16 -19.11
C SER A 4 -10.23 11.19 -19.95
N VAL A 5 -10.13 12.42 -19.42
CA VAL A 5 -9.42 13.52 -20.06
C VAL A 5 -8.43 14.10 -19.04
N LYS A 6 -7.21 14.36 -19.49
CA LYS A 6 -6.14 14.96 -18.68
C LYS A 6 -5.67 16.26 -19.33
N TYR A 7 -5.48 17.29 -18.51
CA TYR A 7 -5.02 18.62 -18.92
C TYR A 7 -3.65 18.89 -18.30
N TYR A 8 -2.74 19.40 -19.09
CA TYR A 8 -1.36 19.70 -18.68
C TYR A 8 -1.04 21.17 -18.91
N ASN A 9 -0.22 21.75 -18.04
CA ASN A 9 0.40 23.06 -18.23
C ASN A 9 1.90 22.93 -17.92
N ALA A 10 2.76 23.37 -18.83
CA ALA A 10 4.23 23.24 -18.72
C ALA A 10 4.69 21.83 -18.30
N GLY A 11 4.09 20.78 -18.90
CA GLY A 11 4.38 19.37 -18.59
C GLY A 11 3.79 18.84 -17.29
N ARG A 12 3.09 19.65 -16.50
CA ARG A 12 2.47 19.22 -15.24
C ARG A 12 0.99 18.98 -15.43
N LEU A 13 0.47 17.89 -14.83
CA LEU A 13 -0.96 17.58 -14.81
C LEU A 13 -1.68 18.58 -13.91
N ILE A 14 -2.53 19.44 -14.48
CA ILE A 14 -3.28 20.47 -13.73
C ILE A 14 -4.73 20.06 -13.48
N LYS A 15 -5.30 19.19 -14.31
CA LYS A 15 -6.67 18.70 -14.15
C LYS A 15 -6.83 17.32 -14.78
N SER A 16 -7.64 16.48 -14.16
CA SER A 16 -8.18 15.27 -14.77
C SER A 16 -9.69 15.21 -14.57
N ALA A 17 -10.39 14.63 -15.53
CA ALA A 17 -11.81 14.36 -15.43
C ALA A 17 -12.08 12.94 -15.93
N ALA A 18 -12.95 12.22 -15.27
CA ALA A 18 -13.40 10.88 -15.67
C ALA A 18 -14.90 10.76 -15.47
N ASN A 19 -15.54 10.10 -16.41
CA ASN A 19 -16.96 9.76 -16.37
C ASN A 19 -17.09 8.24 -16.36
N ASP A 20 -17.87 7.71 -15.44
CA ASP A 20 -18.28 6.31 -15.43
C ASP A 20 -19.78 6.18 -15.13
N SER A 21 -20.27 4.95 -14.98
CA SER A 21 -21.68 4.68 -14.68
C SER A 21 -22.13 5.18 -13.29
N THR A 22 -21.19 5.55 -12.41
CA THR A 22 -21.47 6.01 -11.04
C THR A 22 -21.47 7.52 -10.89
N GLY A 23 -20.92 8.26 -11.88
CA GLY A 23 -20.87 9.73 -11.90
C GLY A 23 -19.66 10.30 -12.61
N ASN A 24 -19.48 11.60 -12.44
CA ASN A 24 -18.37 12.36 -13.00
C ASN A 24 -17.41 12.75 -11.88
N VAL A 25 -16.12 12.45 -12.03
CA VAL A 25 -15.06 12.89 -11.12
C VAL A 25 -14.18 13.91 -11.80
N SER A 26 -13.94 15.04 -11.14
CA SER A 26 -12.99 16.07 -11.59
C SER A 26 -11.94 16.29 -10.51
N ILE A 27 -10.67 16.22 -10.88
CA ILE A 27 -9.55 16.43 -9.95
C ILE A 27 -8.70 17.59 -10.48
N THR A 28 -8.47 18.57 -9.62
CA THR A 28 -7.61 19.74 -9.91
C THR A 28 -6.35 19.67 -9.04
N TYR A 29 -5.20 19.96 -9.63
CA TYR A 29 -3.89 19.91 -8.99
C TYR A 29 -3.28 21.31 -8.96
N SER A 30 -2.76 21.74 -7.82
CA SER A 30 -2.07 23.02 -7.64
C SER A 30 -0.64 22.79 -7.16
N TYR A 31 0.28 23.59 -7.69
CA TYR A 31 1.72 23.48 -7.42
C TYR A 31 2.25 24.82 -6.90
N ASN A 32 3.26 24.77 -6.02
CA ASN A 32 4.01 25.97 -5.64
C ASN A 32 5.07 26.34 -6.70
N ASP A 33 5.77 27.43 -6.48
CA ASP A 33 6.81 27.96 -7.39
C ASP A 33 7.97 26.99 -7.61
N LYS A 34 8.24 26.11 -6.62
CA LYS A 34 9.23 25.02 -6.72
C LYS A 34 8.72 23.82 -7.51
N GLY A 35 7.45 23.81 -7.93
CA GLY A 35 6.82 22.71 -8.67
C GLY A 35 6.37 21.54 -7.83
N GLN A 36 6.27 21.71 -6.51
CA GLN A 36 5.76 20.70 -5.60
C GLN A 36 4.24 20.76 -5.55
N LEU A 37 3.57 19.62 -5.54
CA LEU A 37 2.11 19.50 -5.50
C LEU A 37 1.59 19.87 -4.10
N VAL A 38 1.02 21.07 -3.95
CA VAL A 38 0.56 21.61 -2.66
C VAL A 38 -0.93 21.39 -2.40
N SER A 39 -1.74 21.22 -3.44
CA SER A 39 -3.17 20.97 -3.26
C SER A 39 -3.74 20.06 -4.34
N ILE A 40 -4.70 19.22 -3.95
CA ILE A 40 -5.54 18.39 -4.82
C ILE A 40 -6.98 18.64 -4.41
N LEU A 41 -7.81 19.08 -5.34
CA LEU A 41 -9.26 19.20 -5.16
C LEU A 41 -9.97 18.14 -5.99
N SER A 42 -10.68 17.23 -5.35
CA SER A 42 -11.50 16.20 -5.99
C SER A 42 -12.98 16.52 -5.82
N LEU A 43 -13.70 16.53 -6.92
CA LEU A 43 -15.15 16.73 -6.98
C LEU A 43 -15.80 15.50 -7.60
N THR A 44 -16.72 14.88 -6.88
CA THR A 44 -17.60 13.82 -7.41
C THR A 44 -18.98 14.41 -7.66
N MET A 45 -19.50 14.23 -8.87
CA MET A 45 -20.81 14.73 -9.28
C MET A 45 -21.74 13.58 -9.55
N LYS A 46 -22.98 13.64 -9.00
CA LYS A 46 -24.07 12.72 -9.31
C LYS A 46 -25.29 13.54 -9.73
N ASN A 47 -25.93 13.17 -10.81
CA ASN A 47 -27.11 13.85 -11.35
C ASN A 47 -26.89 15.38 -11.55
N GLY A 48 -25.70 15.78 -11.99
CA GLY A 48 -25.35 17.19 -12.22
C GLY A 48 -25.08 18.01 -10.96
N GLN A 49 -25.11 17.41 -9.78
CA GLN A 49 -24.81 18.06 -8.50
C GLN A 49 -23.55 17.51 -7.87
N VAL A 50 -22.79 18.35 -7.14
CA VAL A 50 -21.62 17.91 -6.38
C VAL A 50 -22.09 17.08 -5.19
N SER A 51 -21.85 15.75 -5.26
CA SER A 51 -22.18 14.81 -4.20
C SER A 51 -21.08 14.71 -3.14
N GLU A 52 -19.83 14.87 -3.56
CA GLU A 52 -18.68 14.82 -2.68
C GLU A 52 -17.62 15.83 -3.11
N GLU A 53 -16.99 16.47 -2.14
CA GLU A 53 -15.88 17.40 -2.34
C GLU A 53 -14.81 17.11 -1.31
N VAL A 54 -13.58 16.86 -1.77
CA VAL A 54 -12.44 16.54 -0.93
C VAL A 54 -11.24 17.36 -1.37
N GLN A 55 -10.62 18.04 -0.41
CA GLN A 55 -9.41 18.81 -0.64
C GLN A 55 -8.25 18.21 0.17
N THR A 56 -7.12 17.94 -0.48
CA THR A 56 -5.86 17.54 0.15
C THR A 56 -4.87 18.70 0.03
N ASN A 57 -4.31 19.14 1.17
CA ASN A 57 -3.26 20.16 1.21
C ASN A 57 -1.97 19.56 1.78
N ARG A 58 -0.82 20.00 1.27
CA ARG A 58 0.51 19.52 1.63
C ARG A 58 1.45 20.64 1.99
N LEU A 59 2.30 20.41 2.99
CA LEU A 59 3.42 21.27 3.34
C LEU A 59 4.73 20.51 3.16
N TYR A 60 5.76 21.25 2.78
CA TYR A 60 7.09 20.72 2.51
C TYR A 60 8.13 21.44 3.38
N ASP A 61 9.16 20.70 3.75
CA ASP A 61 10.36 21.31 4.37
C ASP A 61 11.18 22.07 3.31
N PRO A 62 12.22 22.81 3.71
CA PRO A 62 13.10 23.53 2.78
C PRO A 62 13.80 22.64 1.77
N GLN A 63 14.03 21.37 2.09
CA GLN A 63 14.65 20.34 1.25
C GLN A 63 13.69 19.72 0.25
N GLY A 64 12.38 19.92 0.41
CA GLY A 64 11.37 19.46 -0.52
C GLY A 64 10.66 18.18 -0.12
N HIS A 65 10.85 17.70 1.11
CA HIS A 65 10.12 16.54 1.61
C HIS A 65 8.74 16.95 2.13
N CYS A 66 7.70 16.18 1.79
CA CYS A 66 6.36 16.41 2.32
C CYS A 66 6.29 15.99 3.79
N ILE A 67 6.22 16.97 4.69
CA ILE A 67 6.20 16.77 6.14
C ILE A 67 4.80 16.78 6.76
N PHE A 68 3.82 17.34 6.05
CA PHE A 68 2.44 17.41 6.51
C PHE A 68 1.47 17.30 5.34
N GLU A 69 0.38 16.57 5.56
CA GLU A 69 -0.72 16.44 4.63
C GLU A 69 -2.03 16.46 5.42
N VAL A 70 -3.01 17.23 4.97
CA VAL A 70 -4.35 17.24 5.53
C VAL A 70 -5.37 17.05 4.42
N GLN A 71 -6.31 16.15 4.63
CA GLN A 71 -7.47 16.00 3.78
C GLN A 71 -8.71 16.53 4.51
N THR A 72 -9.44 17.42 3.84
CA THR A 72 -10.61 18.09 4.41
C THR A 72 -11.82 17.93 3.50
N ASN A 73 -13.01 18.02 4.09
CA ASN A 73 -14.22 18.32 3.35
C ASN A 73 -14.41 19.85 3.32
N PRO A 74 -14.28 20.53 2.17
CA PRO A 74 -14.34 21.99 2.10
C PRO A 74 -15.71 22.57 2.52
N LYS A 75 -16.81 21.82 2.31
CA LYS A 75 -18.17 22.24 2.68
C LYS A 75 -18.38 22.30 4.18
N THR A 76 -17.94 21.26 4.89
CA THR A 76 -18.08 21.17 6.35
C THR A 76 -16.91 21.79 7.10
N LYS A 77 -15.82 22.09 6.41
CA LYS A 77 -14.53 22.54 6.97
C LYS A 77 -13.96 21.57 7.99
N THR A 78 -14.28 20.28 7.87
CA THR A 78 -13.82 19.22 8.78
C THR A 78 -12.69 18.44 8.12
N ASP A 79 -11.68 18.09 8.91
CA ASP A 79 -10.62 17.20 8.47
C ASP A 79 -11.17 15.78 8.33
N ILE A 80 -10.77 15.09 7.27
CA ILE A 80 -10.98 13.66 7.09
C ILE A 80 -9.84 12.91 7.76
N TYR A 81 -8.62 13.36 7.48
CA TYR A 81 -7.41 12.94 8.21
C TYR A 81 -6.33 14.03 8.19
N ARG A 82 -5.37 13.88 9.13
CA ARG A 82 -4.09 14.60 9.15
C ARG A 82 -2.94 13.62 9.18
N ARG A 83 -1.92 13.89 8.37
CA ARG A 83 -0.70 13.10 8.31
C ARG A 83 0.50 13.97 8.60
N THR A 84 1.36 13.54 9.52
CA THR A 84 2.61 14.23 9.87
C THR A 84 3.75 13.25 9.71
N ARG A 85 4.82 13.69 9.03
CA ARG A 85 6.03 12.89 8.82
C ARG A 85 7.24 13.54 9.50
N ARG A 86 8.04 12.73 10.13
CA ARG A 86 9.37 13.10 10.59
C ARG A 86 10.38 12.58 9.59
N ILE A 87 11.21 13.50 9.10
CA ILE A 87 12.26 13.23 8.11
C ILE A 87 13.60 13.23 8.81
N GLY A 88 14.41 12.22 8.60
CA GLY A 88 15.78 12.13 9.09
C GLY A 88 16.72 13.09 8.36
N ALA A 89 17.92 13.26 8.91
CA ALA A 89 18.93 14.14 8.35
C ALA A 89 19.41 13.69 6.94
N ASP A 90 19.21 12.43 6.59
CA ASP A 90 19.51 11.84 5.28
C ASP A 90 18.33 11.94 4.27
N GLY A 91 17.23 12.57 4.68
CA GLY A 91 16.01 12.70 3.86
C GLY A 91 15.07 11.50 3.90
N SER A 92 15.40 10.44 4.65
CA SER A 92 14.52 9.28 4.83
C SER A 92 13.35 9.60 5.77
N ILE A 93 12.21 8.93 5.58
CA ILE A 93 11.10 9.01 6.52
C ILE A 93 11.44 8.15 7.74
N GLU A 94 11.58 8.76 8.92
CA GLU A 94 11.77 8.05 10.18
C GLU A 94 10.46 7.60 10.80
N SER A 95 9.44 8.45 10.74
CA SER A 95 8.11 8.12 11.24
C SER A 95 7.00 8.86 10.49
N ASP A 96 5.80 8.27 10.54
CA ASP A 96 4.58 8.78 9.94
C ASP A 96 3.45 8.63 10.97
N SER A 97 2.71 9.69 11.22
CA SER A 97 1.53 9.68 12.08
C SER A 97 0.31 10.11 11.26
N LEU A 98 -0.67 9.24 11.16
CA LEU A 98 -1.95 9.46 10.49
C LEU A 98 -3.05 9.52 11.55
N LYS A 99 -3.77 10.64 11.64
CA LYS A 99 -4.88 10.83 12.55
C LYS A 99 -6.17 11.09 11.78
N TYR A 100 -7.17 10.26 12.01
CA TYR A 100 -8.50 10.38 11.40
C TYR A 100 -9.42 11.28 12.22
N MET A 101 -10.45 11.84 11.56
CA MET A 101 -11.46 12.69 12.21
C MET A 101 -12.24 11.96 13.32
N ASP A 102 -12.46 10.66 13.18
CA ASP A 102 -13.13 9.82 14.16
C ASP A 102 -12.30 9.54 15.43
N GLY A 103 -11.08 10.09 15.49
CA GLY A 103 -10.15 9.98 16.60
C GLY A 103 -9.19 8.79 16.51
N ARG A 104 -9.38 7.87 15.57
CA ARG A 104 -8.42 6.79 15.31
C ARG A 104 -7.08 7.36 14.82
N SER A 105 -6.00 6.66 15.11
CA SER A 105 -4.68 7.04 14.60
C SER A 105 -3.80 5.82 14.29
N ILE A 106 -2.86 6.02 13.36
CA ILE A 106 -1.83 5.05 12.99
C ILE A 106 -0.48 5.75 13.14
N ILE A 107 0.45 5.12 13.85
CA ILE A 107 1.83 5.58 13.98
C ILE A 107 2.73 4.51 13.37
N SER A 108 3.52 4.90 12.37
CA SER A 108 4.45 4.02 11.66
C SER A 108 5.88 4.50 11.83
N THR A 109 6.82 3.58 11.97
CA THR A 109 8.27 3.86 11.97
C THR A 109 8.97 3.07 10.88
N TYR A 110 10.06 3.62 10.38
CA TYR A 110 10.78 3.08 9.23
C TYR A 110 12.27 2.99 9.56
N ASN A 111 12.96 2.05 8.92
CA ASN A 111 14.42 2.01 8.95
C ASN A 111 15.03 3.01 7.93
N LYS A 112 16.35 3.14 7.93
CA LYS A 112 17.08 4.01 6.99
C LYS A 112 16.87 3.67 5.50
N GLN A 113 16.41 2.46 5.18
CA GLN A 113 16.07 2.06 3.81
C GLN A 113 14.63 2.43 3.43
N GLY A 114 13.87 3.09 4.33
CA GLY A 114 12.45 3.44 4.14
C GLY A 114 11.49 2.26 4.31
N LEU A 115 11.94 1.13 4.88
CA LEU A 115 11.11 -0.05 5.10
C LEU A 115 10.40 0.05 6.44
N LEU A 116 9.10 -0.27 6.47
CA LEU A 116 8.25 -0.22 7.66
C LEU A 116 8.74 -1.21 8.73
N THR A 117 9.21 -0.72 9.87
CA THR A 117 9.67 -1.55 11.00
C THR A 117 8.60 -1.77 12.04
N GLU A 118 7.73 -0.77 12.27
CA GLU A 118 6.65 -0.86 13.24
C GLU A 118 5.44 -0.06 12.76
N ALA A 119 4.22 -0.57 13.03
CA ALA A 119 2.98 0.18 12.91
C ALA A 119 2.09 -0.11 14.12
N LYS A 120 1.51 0.94 14.70
CA LYS A 120 0.58 0.91 15.83
C LYS A 120 -0.70 1.61 15.45
N GLU A 121 -1.83 0.92 15.61
CA GLU A 121 -3.15 1.47 15.37
C GLU A 121 -3.86 1.69 16.70
N TYR A 122 -4.42 2.88 16.88
CA TYR A 122 -5.12 3.28 18.09
C TYR A 122 -6.58 3.63 17.77
N ASN A 123 -7.48 3.29 18.67
CA ASN A 123 -8.86 3.75 18.60
C ASN A 123 -8.97 5.23 19.01
N LYS A 124 -10.20 5.75 18.98
CA LYS A 124 -10.51 7.14 19.38
C LYS A 124 -10.17 7.50 20.82
N ASN A 125 -10.07 6.52 21.71
CA ASN A 125 -9.73 6.69 23.13
C ASN A 125 -8.21 6.63 23.37
N GLY A 126 -7.40 6.40 22.32
CA GLY A 126 -5.95 6.22 22.43
C GLY A 126 -5.52 4.82 22.86
N GLU A 127 -6.43 3.83 22.85
CA GLU A 127 -6.12 2.44 23.18
C GLU A 127 -5.60 1.71 21.95
N LEU A 128 -4.50 0.95 22.12
CA LEU A 128 -3.88 0.18 21.04
C LEU A 128 -4.84 -0.92 20.56
N GLN A 129 -5.12 -0.93 19.26
CA GLN A 129 -6.03 -1.89 18.60
C GLN A 129 -5.28 -2.93 17.78
N ALA A 130 -4.22 -2.52 17.12
CA ALA A 130 -3.40 -3.43 16.33
C ALA A 130 -1.92 -3.00 16.37
N TYR A 131 -1.07 -3.98 16.20
CA TYR A 131 0.38 -3.82 16.21
C TYR A 131 0.99 -4.67 15.11
N THR A 132 1.93 -4.09 14.37
CA THR A 132 2.75 -4.79 13.37
C THR A 132 4.20 -4.47 13.63
N ALA A 133 5.09 -5.47 13.61
CA ALA A 133 6.53 -5.29 13.64
C ALA A 133 7.20 -6.15 12.58
N ASN A 134 8.15 -5.56 11.87
CA ASN A 134 8.89 -6.20 10.79
C ASN A 134 10.39 -6.14 11.03
N LYS A 135 11.11 -7.18 10.62
CA LYS A 135 12.57 -7.24 10.61
C LYS A 135 13.05 -7.52 9.20
N TYR A 136 14.15 -6.91 8.84
CA TYR A 136 14.76 -7.02 7.52
C TYR A 136 16.22 -7.41 7.65
N ASP A 137 16.74 -8.10 6.64
CA ASP A 137 18.17 -8.31 6.49
C ASP A 137 18.88 -7.08 5.91
N GLU A 138 20.19 -7.16 5.77
CA GLU A 138 21.03 -6.08 5.21
C GLU A 138 20.67 -5.72 3.76
N LYS A 139 20.06 -6.65 3.02
CA LYS A 139 19.57 -6.45 1.63
C LYS A 139 18.15 -5.86 1.58
N GLY A 140 17.51 -5.59 2.73
CA GLY A 140 16.16 -5.07 2.82
C GLY A 140 15.07 -6.12 2.62
N ARG A 141 15.37 -7.43 2.69
CA ARG A 141 14.38 -8.50 2.58
C ARG A 141 13.76 -8.77 3.95
N LEU A 142 12.44 -8.96 3.98
CA LEU A 142 11.69 -9.23 5.20
C LEU A 142 12.08 -10.59 5.79
N THR A 143 12.67 -10.63 6.98
CA THR A 143 13.09 -11.87 7.66
C THR A 143 12.13 -12.31 8.74
N ALA A 144 11.39 -11.39 9.34
CA ALA A 144 10.34 -11.71 10.29
C ALA A 144 9.26 -10.63 10.27
N SER A 145 8.01 -11.04 10.52
CA SER A 145 6.87 -10.18 10.74
C SER A 145 6.08 -10.66 11.97
N GLN A 146 5.57 -9.73 12.74
CA GLN A 146 4.61 -9.99 13.81
C GLN A 146 3.43 -9.08 13.64
N HIS A 147 2.22 -9.64 13.71
CA HIS A 147 0.97 -8.90 13.72
C HIS A 147 0.15 -9.31 14.93
N GLN A 148 -0.47 -8.33 15.61
CA GLN A 148 -1.40 -8.54 16.72
C GLN A 148 -2.64 -7.69 16.49
N ASN A 149 -3.80 -8.30 16.66
CA ASN A 149 -5.10 -7.62 16.72
C ASN A 149 -5.59 -7.70 18.16
N LEU A 150 -5.73 -6.56 18.82
CA LEU A 150 -6.07 -6.44 20.25
C LEU A 150 -7.54 -6.12 20.47
N LEU A 151 -8.38 -6.12 19.42
CA LEU A 151 -9.82 -5.89 19.53
C LEU A 151 -10.45 -6.98 20.42
N MET A 152 -11.20 -6.55 21.45
CA MET A 152 -11.75 -7.46 22.46
C MET A 152 -12.86 -8.42 21.96
N ALA A 153 -13.42 -8.17 20.78
CA ALA A 153 -14.51 -8.98 20.22
C ALA A 153 -14.05 -9.76 19.00
N ASN A 154 -13.03 -10.63 19.18
CA ASN A 154 -12.57 -11.48 18.09
C ASN A 154 -13.43 -12.75 18.00
N PRO A 155 -14.00 -13.09 16.83
CA PRO A 155 -14.58 -14.40 16.59
C PRO A 155 -13.58 -15.52 16.92
N ALA A 156 -14.07 -16.70 17.33
CA ALA A 156 -13.23 -17.81 17.78
C ALA A 156 -12.18 -18.27 16.75
N ASP A 157 -12.48 -18.10 15.47
CA ASP A 157 -11.66 -18.48 14.32
C ASP A 157 -10.78 -17.34 13.77
N GLN A 158 -10.92 -16.12 14.30
CA GLN A 158 -10.11 -14.98 13.87
C GLN A 158 -8.68 -15.07 14.43
N VAL A 159 -7.70 -14.78 13.59
CA VAL A 159 -6.29 -14.68 14.01
C VAL A 159 -6.09 -13.40 14.82
N ILE A 160 -5.76 -13.53 16.11
CA ILE A 160 -5.48 -12.41 17.02
C ILE A 160 -3.98 -12.10 17.14
N SER A 161 -3.12 -13.09 16.85
CA SER A 161 -1.66 -12.90 16.78
C SER A 161 -1.07 -13.81 15.73
N GLN A 162 -0.17 -13.28 14.91
CA GLN A 162 0.58 -14.03 13.91
C GLN A 162 2.04 -13.61 13.97
N LYS A 163 2.93 -14.60 13.91
CA LYS A 163 4.37 -14.42 13.72
C LYS A 163 4.80 -15.23 12.53
N ASP A 164 5.47 -14.57 11.58
CA ASP A 164 6.02 -15.20 10.39
C ASP A 164 7.53 -15.02 10.36
N THR A 165 8.23 -16.03 9.85
CA THR A 165 9.66 -15.96 9.52
C THR A 165 9.82 -16.35 8.06
N TYR A 166 10.76 -15.69 7.37
CA TYR A 166 10.95 -15.79 5.93
C TYR A 166 12.37 -16.26 5.65
N GLU A 167 12.51 -17.30 4.83
CA GLU A 167 13.80 -17.82 4.40
C GLU A 167 14.01 -17.59 2.90
N TYR A 168 15.24 -17.29 2.52
CA TYR A 168 15.61 -16.99 1.15
C TYR A 168 16.79 -17.83 0.70
N ASP A 169 16.81 -18.23 -0.56
CA ASP A 169 17.95 -18.89 -1.17
C ASP A 169 19.11 -17.91 -1.42
N LYS A 170 20.22 -18.47 -1.93
CA LYS A 170 21.43 -17.70 -2.27
C LYS A 170 21.19 -16.64 -3.38
N TYR A 171 20.14 -16.80 -4.17
CA TYR A 171 19.77 -15.85 -5.25
C TYR A 171 18.81 -14.78 -4.74
N GLY A 172 18.23 -14.94 -3.55
CA GLY A 172 17.30 -14.00 -2.95
C GLY A 172 15.82 -14.34 -3.16
N TYR A 173 15.50 -15.50 -3.70
CA TYR A 173 14.13 -15.97 -3.82
C TYR A 173 13.63 -16.51 -2.47
N LEU A 174 12.39 -16.14 -2.11
CA LEU A 174 11.73 -16.61 -0.91
C LEU A 174 11.45 -18.13 -1.01
N THR A 175 12.07 -18.93 -0.14
CA THR A 175 11.93 -20.40 -0.18
C THR A 175 10.95 -20.95 0.83
N GLN A 176 10.82 -20.26 1.98
CA GLN A 176 9.92 -20.72 3.03
C GLN A 176 9.35 -19.57 3.84
N ILE A 177 8.10 -19.72 4.26
CA ILE A 177 7.46 -18.91 5.29
C ILE A 177 7.01 -19.86 6.38
N ALA A 178 7.62 -19.76 7.58
CA ALA A 178 7.10 -20.45 8.76
C ALA A 178 6.20 -19.50 9.53
N TYR A 179 5.05 -19.98 9.99
CA TYR A 179 4.07 -19.17 10.70
C TYR A 179 3.66 -19.78 12.05
N GLN A 180 3.33 -18.90 12.98
CA GLN A 180 2.69 -19.22 14.26
C GLN A 180 1.50 -18.28 14.44
N ARG A 181 0.32 -18.82 14.72
CA ARG A 181 -0.92 -18.08 14.88
C ARG A 181 -1.60 -18.42 16.21
N ILE A 182 -2.25 -17.41 16.80
CA ILE A 182 -3.15 -17.56 17.94
C ILE A 182 -4.52 -17.06 17.48
N LEU A 183 -5.54 -17.90 17.65
CA LEU A 183 -6.93 -17.58 17.28
C LEU A 183 -7.68 -16.94 18.47
N GLY A 184 -8.86 -16.38 18.23
CA GLY A 184 -9.69 -15.74 19.24
C GLY A 184 -10.13 -16.65 20.40
N ASN A 185 -10.20 -17.96 20.16
CA ASN A 185 -10.41 -19.01 21.18
C ASN A 185 -9.12 -19.44 21.90
N ASN A 186 -8.00 -18.71 21.73
CA ASN A 186 -6.66 -19.05 22.23
C ASN A 186 -6.06 -20.33 21.63
N GLN A 187 -6.64 -20.91 20.60
CA GLN A 187 -6.04 -22.02 19.87
C GLN A 187 -4.77 -21.56 19.17
N LYS A 188 -3.69 -22.34 19.32
CA LYS A 188 -2.41 -22.09 18.65
C LYS A 188 -2.27 -23.01 17.45
N THR A 189 -1.88 -22.44 16.33
CA THR A 189 -1.55 -23.18 15.11
C THR A 189 -0.19 -22.73 14.60
N SER A 190 0.54 -23.65 13.98
CA SER A 190 1.82 -23.36 13.33
C SER A 190 1.99 -24.23 12.11
N GLY A 191 2.79 -23.80 11.19
CA GLY A 191 3.09 -24.50 9.96
C GLY A 191 4.11 -23.75 9.13
N TYR A 192 4.29 -24.22 7.92
CA TYR A 192 5.13 -23.54 6.93
C TYR A 192 4.52 -23.65 5.54
N LEU A 193 4.84 -22.66 4.70
CA LEU A 193 4.59 -22.64 3.28
C LEU A 193 5.93 -22.71 2.58
N THR A 194 6.09 -23.65 1.67
CA THR A 194 7.30 -23.75 0.84
C THR A 194 7.03 -23.05 -0.50
N CYS A 195 7.93 -22.16 -0.89
CA CYS A 195 7.90 -21.49 -2.18
C CYS A 195 8.96 -22.13 -3.08
N MET A 196 8.57 -22.54 -4.27
CA MET A 196 9.50 -23.08 -5.27
C MET A 196 9.52 -22.15 -6.49
N TYR A 197 10.69 -22.08 -7.12
CA TYR A 197 10.89 -21.27 -8.31
C TYR A 197 11.52 -22.11 -9.41
N ASP A 198 11.18 -21.80 -10.66
CA ASP A 198 11.85 -22.38 -11.79
C ASP A 198 13.27 -21.78 -11.99
N LYS A 199 14.00 -22.29 -12.96
CA LYS A 199 15.37 -21.81 -13.28
C LYS A 199 15.44 -20.35 -13.69
N TYR A 200 14.32 -19.69 -13.96
CA TYR A 200 14.21 -18.28 -14.33
C TYR A 200 13.69 -17.39 -13.21
N GLY A 201 13.36 -17.99 -12.04
CA GLY A 201 12.89 -17.27 -10.86
C GLY A 201 11.39 -17.01 -10.82
N ASN A 202 10.58 -17.66 -11.66
CA ASN A 202 9.13 -17.56 -11.57
C ASN A 202 8.58 -18.54 -10.56
N PRO A 203 7.57 -18.16 -9.73
CA PRO A 203 7.05 -19.03 -8.70
C PRO A 203 6.35 -20.26 -9.30
N ILE A 204 6.67 -21.44 -8.77
CA ILE A 204 6.01 -22.72 -9.08
C ILE A 204 4.99 -22.98 -7.97
N ASP A 205 3.80 -22.45 -8.09
CA ASP A 205 2.72 -22.58 -7.09
C ASP A 205 1.85 -23.82 -7.29
N GLY A 206 2.19 -24.68 -8.26
CA GLY A 206 1.39 -25.84 -8.68
C GLY A 206 0.16 -25.48 -9.52
N ASN A 207 -0.24 -24.22 -9.50
CA ASN A 207 -1.42 -23.71 -10.20
C ASN A 207 -1.09 -22.98 -11.51
N SER A 208 0.18 -22.65 -11.75
CA SER A 208 0.61 -21.92 -12.93
C SER A 208 1.65 -22.71 -13.73
N TYR A 209 1.55 -22.65 -15.04
CA TYR A 209 2.54 -23.14 -15.99
C TYR A 209 3.05 -21.95 -16.81
N TYR A 210 4.38 -21.88 -17.02
CA TYR A 210 5.00 -20.80 -17.78
C TYR A 210 5.72 -21.35 -19.02
N GLU A 211 5.49 -20.69 -20.16
CA GLU A 211 6.27 -20.89 -21.38
C GLU A 211 7.27 -19.73 -21.52
N TYR A 212 8.45 -20.01 -22.04
CA TYR A 212 9.55 -19.06 -22.15
C TYR A 212 10.00 -18.93 -23.59
N ASP A 213 10.44 -17.73 -23.97
CA ASP A 213 11.14 -17.50 -25.22
C ASP A 213 12.63 -17.99 -25.11
N ASN A 214 13.35 -17.83 -26.21
CA ASN A 214 14.77 -18.23 -26.30
C ASN A 214 15.70 -17.36 -25.45
N THR A 215 15.24 -16.22 -24.92
CA THR A 215 15.98 -15.34 -24.01
C THR A 215 15.69 -15.65 -22.53
N GLY A 216 14.76 -16.56 -22.25
CA GLY A 216 14.39 -16.96 -20.90
C GLY A 216 13.32 -16.04 -20.25
N GLN A 217 12.67 -15.19 -21.05
CA GLN A 217 11.52 -14.42 -20.58
C GLN A 217 10.24 -15.21 -20.80
N TRP A 218 9.33 -15.20 -19.79
CA TRP A 218 8.05 -15.91 -19.94
C TRP A 218 7.15 -15.18 -20.92
N VAL A 219 6.56 -15.94 -21.85
CA VAL A 219 5.67 -15.42 -22.88
C VAL A 219 4.22 -15.90 -22.72
N CYS A 220 4.02 -16.92 -21.91
CA CYS A 220 2.70 -17.46 -21.63
C CYS A 220 2.63 -17.95 -20.18
N ARG A 221 1.56 -17.61 -19.48
CA ARG A 221 1.19 -18.16 -18.18
C ARG A 221 -0.20 -18.78 -18.31
N ILE A 222 -0.34 -20.02 -17.89
CA ILE A 222 -1.60 -20.76 -17.93
C ILE A 222 -1.95 -21.12 -16.49
N ASN A 223 -3.15 -20.74 -16.03
CA ASN A 223 -3.68 -21.17 -14.75
C ASN A 223 -4.25 -22.59 -14.88
N ARG A 224 -3.67 -23.56 -14.18
CA ARG A 224 -4.10 -24.97 -14.21
C ARG A 224 -5.48 -25.17 -13.58
N GLY A 225 -5.86 -24.34 -12.61
CA GLY A 225 -7.20 -24.37 -11.99
C GLY A 225 -8.28 -23.76 -12.91
N ASN A 226 -7.89 -22.91 -13.85
CA ASN A 226 -8.76 -22.35 -14.88
C ASN A 226 -8.00 -22.23 -16.21
N PRO A 227 -7.96 -23.27 -17.05
CA PRO A 227 -7.22 -23.30 -18.31
C PRO A 227 -7.63 -22.24 -19.33
N GLN A 228 -8.78 -21.58 -19.13
CA GLN A 228 -9.23 -20.46 -19.97
C GLN A 228 -8.55 -19.14 -19.58
N GLU A 229 -7.95 -19.08 -18.40
CA GLU A 229 -7.18 -17.93 -17.91
C GLU A 229 -5.74 -18.04 -18.41
N VAL A 230 -5.51 -17.52 -19.61
CA VAL A 230 -4.20 -17.49 -20.28
C VAL A 230 -3.72 -16.06 -20.38
N GLU A 231 -2.60 -15.77 -19.75
CA GLU A 231 -1.91 -14.50 -19.90
C GLU A 231 -0.77 -14.66 -20.91
N ARG A 232 -0.75 -13.81 -21.94
CA ARG A 232 0.32 -13.79 -22.96
C ARG A 232 0.99 -12.43 -23.00
N VAL A 233 2.31 -12.42 -23.07
CA VAL A 233 3.14 -11.22 -23.17
C VAL A 233 3.99 -11.31 -24.41
N GLN A 234 4.00 -10.23 -25.20
CA GLN A 234 4.90 -10.10 -26.34
C GLN A 234 5.95 -9.04 -26.00
N TYR A 235 7.22 -9.42 -25.97
CA TYR A 235 8.33 -8.49 -25.81
C TYR A 235 8.75 -7.94 -27.17
N ILE A 236 8.75 -6.62 -27.31
CA ILE A 236 9.24 -5.93 -28.51
C ILE A 236 10.61 -5.37 -28.17
N TYR A 237 11.64 -6.01 -28.67
CA TYR A 237 13.02 -5.51 -28.56
C TYR A 237 13.26 -4.43 -29.65
N LYS A 238 13.70 -3.24 -29.23
CA LYS A 238 14.10 -2.15 -30.12
C LYS A 238 15.61 -2.09 -30.23
#